data_7f591b5e964de7e777d697426e001965
#
_entry.id   7f591b5e964de7e777d697426e001965
#
_cell.length_a   1.000
_cell.length_b   1.000
_cell.length_c   1.000
_cell.angle_alpha   90.00
_cell.angle_beta   90.00
_cell.angle_gamma   90.00
#
_symmetry.space_group_name_H-M   'P 1'
#
loop_
_entity.id
_entity.type
_entity.pdbx_description
1 polymer ?
#
loop_
_entity_poly.entity_id
_entity_poly.type
_entity_poly.pdbx_seq_one_letter_code
_entity_poly.pdbx_strand_id
1 'polypeptide(L)'
;MAAGTPEAVGALVAVVMGSSSDLAVMADAVAVLEQFGVPHEVRVISAHRTPDDMIAYGHAAAARGIRVLIAGAGGAAHLPGMLASVTPLPVIGVPVALSHLDGLDSLLSIVQMPRGVPVATVAVNGSRNAGLLAVRILAVGDDTLREAMEVFQHELGATARAQDAEVAGNPTAAGPAAATGGKGGHE
;
A
#
# COMPACT_ATOMS: atom_id res chain seq x y z
N MET A 1 22.42 25.34 -10.31
CA MET A 1 22.80 24.15 -9.50
C MET A 1 21.68 23.96 -8.46
N ALA A 2 20.79 23.01 -8.69
CA ALA A 2 19.74 22.68 -7.71
C ALA A 2 20.43 21.96 -6.54
N ALA A 3 20.22 22.47 -5.32
CA ALA A 3 20.69 21.82 -4.11
C ALA A 3 20.01 20.43 -4.02
N GLY A 4 20.79 19.37 -4.22
CA GLY A 4 20.32 18.00 -4.04
C GLY A 4 19.81 17.83 -2.62
N THR A 5 18.53 17.44 -2.48
CA THR A 5 17.98 17.04 -1.20
C THR A 5 18.82 15.89 -0.66
N PRO A 6 19.24 15.88 0.62
CA PRO A 6 20.08 14.82 1.17
C PRO A 6 19.36 13.47 0.95
N GLU A 7 20.05 12.56 0.28
CA GLU A 7 19.62 11.18 0.13
C GLU A 7 19.76 10.48 1.48
N ALA A 8 18.70 9.79 1.93
CA ALA A 8 18.78 8.99 3.14
C ALA A 8 19.74 7.82 2.90
N VAL A 9 20.91 7.88 3.51
CA VAL A 9 21.93 6.82 3.40
C VAL A 9 21.38 5.56 4.06
N GLY A 10 21.26 4.47 3.26
CA GLY A 10 20.83 3.18 3.76
C GLY A 10 19.31 2.91 3.69
N ALA A 11 18.53 3.74 3.00
CA ALA A 11 17.10 3.44 2.77
C ALA A 11 16.92 2.13 1.98
N LEU A 12 16.04 1.26 2.47
CA LEU A 12 15.65 0.00 1.82
C LEU A 12 14.36 0.15 1.00
N VAL A 13 13.48 1.06 1.40
CA VAL A 13 12.22 1.33 0.71
C VAL A 13 12.17 2.81 0.31
N ALA A 14 11.74 3.04 -0.93
CA ALA A 14 11.45 4.39 -1.40
C ALA A 14 9.94 4.60 -1.50
N VAL A 15 9.42 5.60 -0.80
CA VAL A 15 8.04 6.07 -0.93
C VAL A 15 8.04 7.29 -1.84
N VAL A 16 7.50 7.12 -3.06
CA VAL A 16 7.55 8.13 -4.12
C VAL A 16 6.15 8.57 -4.49
N MET A 17 5.95 9.86 -4.70
CA MET A 17 4.66 10.42 -5.12
C MET A 17 4.82 11.50 -6.18
N GLY A 18 3.80 11.68 -7.02
CA GLY A 18 3.83 12.66 -8.12
C GLY A 18 3.67 14.11 -7.65
N SER A 19 3.09 14.32 -6.48
CA SER A 19 2.81 15.63 -5.89
C SER A 19 2.83 15.55 -4.36
N SER A 20 3.15 16.65 -3.69
CA SER A 20 3.02 16.76 -2.24
C SER A 20 1.56 16.66 -1.76
N SER A 21 0.58 16.87 -2.63
CA SER A 21 -0.85 16.62 -2.33
C SER A 21 -1.16 15.17 -1.98
N ASP A 22 -0.35 14.22 -2.45
CA ASP A 22 -0.55 12.80 -2.25
C ASP A 22 0.01 12.33 -0.89
N LEU A 23 0.76 13.21 -0.20
CA LEU A 23 1.43 12.87 1.06
C LEU A 23 0.45 12.39 2.14
N ALA A 24 -0.74 12.99 2.23
CA ALA A 24 -1.75 12.59 3.21
C ALA A 24 -2.14 11.11 3.07
N VAL A 25 -2.25 10.62 1.83
CA VAL A 25 -2.51 9.20 1.55
C VAL A 25 -1.26 8.36 1.79
N MET A 26 -0.11 8.82 1.32
CA MET A 26 1.15 8.04 1.37
C MET A 26 1.75 7.94 2.77
N ALA A 27 1.34 8.79 3.72
CA ALA A 27 1.81 8.78 5.10
C ALA A 27 1.55 7.46 5.83
N ASP A 28 0.47 6.74 5.49
CA ASP A 28 0.18 5.44 6.10
C ASP A 28 1.21 4.36 5.71
N ALA A 29 1.79 4.44 4.51
CA ALA A 29 2.90 3.56 4.13
C ALA A 29 4.16 3.87 4.94
N VAL A 30 4.45 5.15 5.15
CA VAL A 30 5.57 5.62 5.99
C VAL A 30 5.41 5.11 7.43
N ALA A 31 4.22 5.30 8.01
CA ALA A 31 3.93 4.84 9.37
C ALA A 31 4.13 3.32 9.55
N VAL A 32 3.78 2.52 8.54
CA VAL A 32 4.06 1.07 8.55
C VAL A 32 5.56 0.79 8.52
N LEU A 33 6.31 1.46 7.66
CA LEU A 33 7.76 1.27 7.58
C LEU A 33 8.44 1.64 8.90
N GLU A 34 8.00 2.73 9.53
CA GLU A 34 8.45 3.13 10.88
C GLU A 34 8.09 2.07 11.93
N GLN A 35 6.85 1.56 11.92
CA GLN A 35 6.39 0.52 12.84
C GLN A 35 7.27 -0.74 12.80
N PHE A 36 7.73 -1.12 11.62
CA PHE A 36 8.61 -2.29 11.43
C PHE A 36 10.11 -1.96 11.44
N GLY A 37 10.48 -0.70 11.72
CA GLY A 37 11.88 -0.27 11.77
C GLY A 37 12.60 -0.34 10.43
N VAL A 38 11.87 -0.27 9.31
CA VAL A 38 12.44 -0.35 7.96
C VAL A 38 12.98 1.01 7.53
N PRO A 39 14.29 1.14 7.24
CA PRO A 39 14.86 2.36 6.70
C PRO A 39 14.22 2.73 5.35
N HIS A 40 13.78 3.97 5.23
CA HIS A 40 13.07 4.42 4.04
C HIS A 40 13.38 5.88 3.71
N GLU A 41 13.06 6.28 2.48
CA GLU A 41 13.04 7.68 2.06
C GLU A 41 11.68 8.05 1.47
N VAL A 42 11.33 9.32 1.56
CA VAL A 42 10.08 9.87 1.00
C VAL A 42 10.44 10.95 -0.01
N ARG A 43 9.93 10.83 -1.24
CA ARG A 43 10.27 11.75 -2.34
C ARG A 43 9.06 12.18 -3.14
N VAL A 44 9.06 13.42 -3.58
CA VAL A 44 8.15 13.91 -4.61
C VAL A 44 8.90 13.95 -5.94
N ILE A 45 8.48 13.11 -6.89
CA ILE A 45 9.08 12.99 -8.23
C ILE A 45 7.95 12.88 -9.24
N SER A 46 7.78 13.89 -10.07
CA SER A 46 6.65 13.93 -10.99
C SER A 46 7.02 13.31 -12.34
N ALA A 47 6.33 12.22 -12.71
CA ALA A 47 6.51 11.59 -14.01
C ALA A 47 6.22 12.54 -15.20
N HIS A 48 5.30 13.50 -15.02
CA HIS A 48 4.89 14.41 -16.09
C HIS A 48 5.62 15.75 -16.10
N ARG A 49 6.07 16.23 -14.92
CA ARG A 49 6.68 17.56 -14.79
C ARG A 49 8.21 17.51 -14.72
N THR A 50 8.76 16.39 -14.25
CA THR A 50 10.20 16.12 -14.15
C THR A 50 10.52 14.70 -14.63
N PRO A 51 10.21 14.36 -15.90
CA PRO A 51 10.36 12.98 -16.40
C PRO A 51 11.81 12.50 -16.36
N ASP A 52 12.78 13.37 -16.68
CA ASP A 52 14.19 13.00 -16.65
C ASP A 52 14.67 12.66 -15.22
N ASP A 53 14.22 13.41 -14.19
CA ASP A 53 14.53 13.12 -12.80
C ASP A 53 13.92 11.77 -12.38
N MET A 54 12.70 11.48 -12.83
CA MET A 54 12.03 10.21 -12.54
C MET A 54 12.78 9.03 -13.15
N ILE A 55 13.22 9.14 -14.41
CA ILE A 55 14.00 8.10 -15.10
C ILE A 55 15.34 7.90 -14.39
N ALA A 56 16.07 9.00 -14.11
CA ALA A 56 17.35 8.94 -13.40
C ALA A 56 17.20 8.30 -12.02
N TYR A 57 16.15 8.65 -11.28
CA TYR A 57 15.84 8.08 -9.98
C TYR A 57 15.60 6.57 -10.05
N GLY A 58 14.75 6.10 -10.98
CA GLY A 58 14.46 4.68 -11.16
C GLY A 58 15.70 3.85 -11.50
N HIS A 59 16.56 4.36 -12.41
CA HIS A 59 17.82 3.71 -12.76
C HIS A 59 18.80 3.65 -11.60
N ALA A 60 18.88 4.69 -10.77
CA ALA A 60 19.83 4.75 -9.65
C ALA A 60 19.37 3.98 -8.40
N ALA A 61 18.08 3.68 -8.26
CA ALA A 61 17.48 3.16 -7.03
C ALA A 61 18.17 1.90 -6.51
N ALA A 62 18.39 0.89 -7.37
CA ALA A 62 19.02 -0.37 -6.97
C ALA A 62 20.47 -0.18 -6.49
N ALA A 63 21.25 0.67 -7.18
CA ALA A 63 22.65 0.96 -6.83
C ALA A 63 22.76 1.74 -5.49
N ARG A 64 21.74 2.50 -5.12
CA ARG A 64 21.63 3.23 -3.84
C ARG A 64 21.23 2.32 -2.68
N GLY A 65 20.91 1.05 -2.90
CA GLY A 65 20.51 0.09 -1.88
C GLY A 65 19.00 -0.06 -1.69
N ILE A 66 18.18 0.68 -2.45
CA ILE A 66 16.72 0.49 -2.45
C ILE A 66 16.40 -0.94 -2.92
N ARG A 67 15.42 -1.55 -2.26
CA ARG A 67 14.94 -2.92 -2.55
C ARG A 67 13.51 -2.94 -3.06
N VAL A 68 12.69 -1.97 -2.64
CA VAL A 68 11.27 -1.85 -3.02
C VAL A 68 10.92 -0.39 -3.22
N LEU A 69 10.15 -0.08 -4.26
CA LEU A 69 9.54 1.23 -4.46
C LEU A 69 8.04 1.16 -4.20
N ILE A 70 7.53 2.08 -3.39
CA ILE A 70 6.09 2.34 -3.22
C ILE A 70 5.80 3.63 -3.94
N ALA A 71 4.98 3.61 -4.99
CA ALA A 71 4.72 4.76 -5.83
C ALA A 71 3.22 5.12 -5.82
N GLY A 72 2.90 6.33 -5.33
CA GLY A 72 1.54 6.87 -5.29
C GLY A 72 1.29 7.87 -6.40
N ALA A 73 0.14 7.78 -7.05
CA ALA A 73 -0.28 8.72 -8.08
C ALA A 73 -1.80 8.76 -8.24
N GLY A 74 -2.35 9.93 -8.59
CA GLY A 74 -3.77 10.16 -8.86
C GLY A 74 -4.06 10.56 -10.30
N GLY A 75 -5.29 10.30 -10.77
CA GLY A 75 -5.76 10.62 -12.11
C GLY A 75 -5.02 9.82 -13.19
N ALA A 76 -4.31 10.51 -14.08
CA ALA A 76 -3.36 9.89 -15.02
C ALA A 76 -2.12 9.37 -14.25
N ALA A 77 -2.31 8.31 -13.49
CA ALA A 77 -1.39 7.80 -12.48
C ALA A 77 -0.24 6.99 -13.10
N HIS A 78 0.57 7.62 -13.95
CA HIS A 78 1.62 6.95 -14.73
C HIS A 78 2.88 6.64 -13.92
N LEU A 79 3.13 7.34 -12.80
CA LEU A 79 4.39 7.24 -12.05
C LEU A 79 4.78 5.79 -11.68
N PRO A 80 3.88 4.92 -11.15
CA PRO A 80 4.26 3.56 -10.78
C PRO A 80 4.72 2.73 -11.98
N GLY A 81 3.98 2.80 -13.09
CA GLY A 81 4.31 2.07 -14.32
C GLY A 81 5.59 2.58 -14.98
N MET A 82 5.82 3.90 -14.98
CA MET A 82 7.05 4.49 -15.52
C MET A 82 8.27 4.11 -14.68
N LEU A 83 8.17 4.12 -13.36
CA LEU A 83 9.25 3.61 -12.49
C LEU A 83 9.51 2.12 -12.74
N ALA A 84 8.45 1.30 -12.83
CA ALA A 84 8.60 -0.14 -13.09
C ALA A 84 9.27 -0.44 -14.44
N SER A 85 9.18 0.46 -15.42
CA SER A 85 9.82 0.29 -16.73
C SER A 85 11.33 0.57 -16.73
N VAL A 86 11.85 1.27 -15.72
CA VAL A 86 13.25 1.73 -15.66
C VAL A 86 14.02 1.19 -14.46
N THR A 87 13.42 0.32 -13.64
CA THR A 87 14.08 -0.32 -12.51
C THR A 87 13.84 -1.83 -12.51
N PRO A 88 14.82 -2.66 -12.09
CA PRO A 88 14.60 -4.09 -11.86
C PRO A 88 13.92 -4.39 -10.50
N LEU A 89 13.69 -3.37 -9.67
CA LEU A 89 13.14 -3.55 -8.33
C LEU A 89 11.62 -3.74 -8.36
N PRO A 90 11.04 -4.43 -7.37
CA PRO A 90 9.59 -4.47 -7.18
C PRO A 90 9.00 -3.06 -7.01
N VAL A 91 7.94 -2.77 -7.77
CA VAL A 91 7.17 -1.52 -7.65
C VAL A 91 5.77 -1.84 -7.16
N ILE A 92 5.36 -1.19 -6.07
CA ILE A 92 4.03 -1.26 -5.49
C ILE A 92 3.31 0.04 -5.84
N GLY A 93 2.19 -0.06 -6.57
CA GLY A 93 1.41 1.09 -7.01
C GLY A 93 0.26 1.37 -6.05
N VAL A 94 0.16 2.62 -5.62
CA VAL A 94 -0.94 3.12 -4.78
C VAL A 94 -1.79 4.07 -5.60
N PRO A 95 -3.01 3.67 -6.01
CA PRO A 95 -3.94 4.59 -6.65
C PRO A 95 -4.41 5.62 -5.63
N VAL A 96 -4.21 6.91 -5.92
CA VAL A 96 -4.68 8.01 -5.08
C VAL A 96 -5.99 8.53 -5.64
N ALA A 97 -7.05 8.57 -4.81
CA ALA A 97 -8.33 9.12 -5.21
C ALA A 97 -8.24 10.65 -5.37
N LEU A 98 -8.75 11.15 -6.47
CA LEU A 98 -8.97 12.57 -6.72
C LEU A 98 -10.47 12.89 -6.69
N SER A 99 -10.81 14.16 -6.92
CA SER A 99 -12.19 14.66 -6.88
C SER A 99 -13.15 14.07 -7.93
N HIS A 100 -12.62 13.43 -8.96
CA HIS A 100 -13.39 12.80 -10.01
C HIS A 100 -13.18 11.29 -10.01
N LEU A 101 -14.23 10.51 -10.33
CA LEU A 101 -14.22 9.04 -10.46
C LEU A 101 -13.76 8.26 -9.22
N ASP A 102 -13.68 8.89 -8.06
CA ASP A 102 -13.34 8.26 -6.76
C ASP A 102 -12.08 7.36 -6.81
N GLY A 103 -11.12 7.72 -7.65
CA GLY A 103 -9.86 7.00 -7.84
C GLY A 103 -9.91 5.83 -8.81
N LEU A 104 -11.03 5.59 -9.51
CA LEU A 104 -11.12 4.54 -10.53
C LEU A 104 -10.17 4.79 -11.71
N ASP A 105 -10.02 6.05 -12.13
CA ASP A 105 -9.06 6.50 -13.13
C ASP A 105 -7.62 6.19 -12.70
N SER A 106 -7.27 6.48 -11.45
CA SER A 106 -5.96 6.17 -10.86
C SER A 106 -5.71 4.68 -10.83
N LEU A 107 -6.69 3.89 -10.38
CA LEU A 107 -6.60 2.43 -10.32
C LEU A 107 -6.38 1.83 -11.70
N LEU A 108 -7.19 2.20 -12.69
CA LEU A 108 -7.09 1.68 -14.05
C LEU A 108 -5.78 2.09 -14.73
N SER A 109 -5.27 3.29 -14.46
CA SER A 109 -3.98 3.76 -14.98
C SER A 109 -2.80 2.94 -14.43
N ILE A 110 -2.90 2.44 -13.20
CA ILE A 110 -1.81 1.70 -12.55
C ILE A 110 -1.91 0.19 -12.81
N VAL A 111 -3.11 -0.40 -12.77
CA VAL A 111 -3.26 -1.86 -12.79
C VAL A 111 -3.14 -2.46 -14.19
N GLN A 112 -3.44 -1.70 -15.26
CA GLN A 112 -3.46 -2.17 -16.65
C GLN A 112 -2.07 -2.07 -17.32
N MET A 113 -1.06 -2.69 -16.68
CA MET A 113 0.30 -2.68 -17.20
C MET A 113 0.51 -3.67 -18.37
N PRO A 114 1.37 -3.30 -19.35
CA PRO A 114 1.74 -4.21 -20.42
C PRO A 114 2.57 -5.40 -19.91
N ARG A 115 2.58 -6.49 -20.69
CA ARG A 115 3.40 -7.65 -20.38
C ARG A 115 4.87 -7.27 -20.29
N GLY A 116 5.55 -7.72 -19.22
CA GLY A 116 6.96 -7.46 -18.97
C GLY A 116 7.24 -6.27 -18.06
N VAL A 117 6.24 -5.46 -17.70
CA VAL A 117 6.39 -4.32 -16.78
C VAL A 117 5.38 -4.47 -15.63
N PRO A 118 5.65 -5.31 -14.63
CA PRO A 118 4.70 -5.57 -13.53
C PRO A 118 4.68 -4.44 -12.50
N VAL A 119 3.47 -4.09 -12.03
CA VAL A 119 3.24 -3.24 -10.84
C VAL A 119 2.29 -3.98 -9.91
N ALA A 120 2.68 -4.17 -8.64
CA ALA A 120 1.82 -4.75 -7.60
C ALA A 120 0.85 -3.66 -7.10
N THR A 121 -0.34 -3.60 -7.67
CA THR A 121 -1.31 -2.55 -7.35
C THR A 121 -2.12 -2.90 -6.11
N VAL A 122 -2.17 -1.99 -5.13
CA VAL A 122 -3.02 -2.09 -3.93
C VAL A 122 -4.36 -1.37 -4.12
N ALA A 123 -5.23 -1.43 -3.12
CA ALA A 123 -6.51 -0.72 -3.15
C ALA A 123 -6.35 0.80 -3.31
N VAL A 124 -7.40 1.48 -3.79
CA VAL A 124 -7.45 2.95 -3.83
C VAL A 124 -7.23 3.50 -2.41
N ASN A 125 -6.31 4.46 -2.28
CA ASN A 125 -5.81 5.02 -1.03
C ASN A 125 -5.21 3.99 -0.05
N GLY A 126 -4.88 2.78 -0.52
CA GLY A 126 -4.43 1.66 0.30
C GLY A 126 -2.94 1.68 0.63
N SER A 127 -2.33 2.83 0.90
CA SER A 127 -0.89 2.97 1.11
C SER A 127 -0.38 2.18 2.33
N ARG A 128 -1.22 2.00 3.38
CA ARG A 128 -0.89 1.12 4.50
C ARG A 128 -0.59 -0.30 4.03
N ASN A 129 -1.41 -0.85 3.14
CA ASN A 129 -1.17 -2.18 2.58
C ASN A 129 0.05 -2.21 1.65
N ALA A 130 0.39 -1.11 0.99
CA ALA A 130 1.63 -1.00 0.23
C ALA A 130 2.86 -1.09 1.16
N GLY A 131 2.83 -0.39 2.31
CA GLY A 131 3.86 -0.51 3.34
C GLY A 131 4.00 -1.94 3.86
N LEU A 132 2.89 -2.59 4.22
CA LEU A 132 2.88 -3.98 4.68
C LEU A 132 3.39 -4.96 3.61
N LEU A 133 3.07 -4.73 2.33
CA LEU A 133 3.58 -5.55 1.23
C LEU A 133 5.08 -5.37 1.04
N ALA A 134 5.59 -4.14 1.15
CA ALA A 134 7.03 -3.87 1.10
C ALA A 134 7.77 -4.59 2.23
N VAL A 135 7.25 -4.53 3.47
CA VAL A 135 7.82 -5.28 4.62
C VAL A 135 7.84 -6.78 4.32
N ARG A 136 6.75 -7.36 3.77
CA ARG A 136 6.70 -8.79 3.41
C ARG A 136 7.69 -9.17 2.33
N ILE A 137 7.92 -8.31 1.34
CA ILE A 137 8.92 -8.54 0.30
C ILE A 137 10.33 -8.59 0.92
N LEU A 138 10.64 -7.67 1.82
CA LEU A 138 11.92 -7.67 2.54
C LEU A 138 12.06 -8.88 3.47
N ALA A 139 10.98 -9.28 4.13
CA ALA A 139 10.94 -10.43 5.07
C ALA A 139 11.24 -11.79 4.40
N VAL A 140 11.21 -11.89 3.06
CA VAL A 140 11.65 -13.09 2.34
C VAL A 140 13.12 -13.39 2.60
N GLY A 141 13.95 -12.36 2.81
CA GLY A 141 15.38 -12.48 3.10
C GLY A 141 15.80 -12.00 4.50
N ASP A 142 14.83 -11.69 5.37
CA ASP A 142 15.07 -11.16 6.73
C ASP A 142 14.12 -11.84 7.73
N ASP A 143 14.69 -12.73 8.53
CA ASP A 143 13.96 -13.52 9.52
C ASP A 143 13.34 -12.65 10.61
N THR A 144 14.02 -11.56 11.02
CA THR A 144 13.52 -10.64 12.04
C THR A 144 12.26 -9.91 11.55
N LEU A 145 12.26 -9.44 10.31
CA LEU A 145 11.07 -8.84 9.72
C LEU A 145 9.95 -9.85 9.53
N ARG A 146 10.27 -11.11 9.21
CA ARG A 146 9.28 -12.16 9.08
C ARG A 146 8.60 -12.45 10.42
N GLU A 147 9.35 -12.62 11.48
CA GLU A 147 8.82 -12.85 12.83
C GLU A 147 7.96 -11.67 13.29
N ALA A 148 8.40 -10.42 13.07
CA ALA A 148 7.61 -9.23 13.37
C ALA A 148 6.29 -9.20 12.60
N MET A 149 6.28 -9.64 11.33
CA MET A 149 5.06 -9.73 10.51
C MET A 149 4.11 -10.82 11.01
N GLU A 150 4.63 -11.97 11.48
CA GLU A 150 3.82 -13.04 12.08
C GLU A 150 3.13 -12.55 13.36
N VAL A 151 3.84 -11.84 14.22
CA VAL A 151 3.27 -11.21 15.43
C VAL A 151 2.16 -10.24 15.04
N PHE A 152 2.41 -9.35 14.09
CA PHE A 152 1.41 -8.40 13.60
C PHE A 152 0.15 -9.10 13.06
N GLN A 153 0.30 -10.18 12.29
CA GLN A 153 -0.83 -10.95 11.78
C GLN A 153 -1.64 -11.64 12.91
N HIS A 154 -0.95 -12.14 13.92
CA HIS A 154 -1.59 -12.74 15.09
C HIS A 154 -2.43 -11.71 15.86
N GLU A 155 -1.92 -10.50 16.05
CA GLU A 155 -2.63 -9.39 16.72
C GLU A 155 -3.87 -8.96 15.94
N LEU A 156 -3.77 -8.85 14.60
CA LEU A 156 -4.93 -8.59 13.74
C LEU A 156 -6.01 -9.65 13.90
N GLY A 157 -5.60 -10.93 13.95
CA GLY A 157 -6.53 -12.04 14.18
C GLY A 157 -7.16 -11.98 15.56
N ALA A 158 -6.44 -11.60 16.61
CA ALA A 158 -6.97 -11.41 17.95
C ALA A 158 -8.02 -10.28 17.99
N THR A 159 -7.72 -9.16 17.33
CA THR A 159 -8.66 -8.03 17.21
C THR A 159 -9.95 -8.43 16.50
N ALA A 160 -9.85 -9.16 15.38
CA ALA A 160 -11.04 -9.64 14.65
C ALA A 160 -11.90 -10.58 15.49
N ARG A 161 -11.28 -11.50 16.26
CA ARG A 161 -12.02 -12.39 17.16
C ARG A 161 -12.69 -11.64 18.30
N ALA A 162 -12.06 -10.60 18.84
CA ALA A 162 -12.67 -9.76 19.87
C ALA A 162 -13.92 -9.01 19.34
N GLN A 163 -13.83 -8.47 18.11
CA GLN A 163 -14.98 -7.84 17.43
C GLN A 163 -16.12 -8.84 17.18
N ASP A 164 -15.80 -10.06 16.75
CA ASP A 164 -16.80 -11.10 16.56
C ASP A 164 -17.52 -11.43 17.87
N ALA A 165 -16.78 -11.61 18.97
CA ALA A 165 -17.37 -11.86 20.29
C ALA A 165 -18.26 -10.70 20.78
N GLU A 166 -17.89 -9.46 20.51
CA GLU A 166 -18.68 -8.26 20.83
C GLU A 166 -20.00 -8.27 20.06
N VAL A 167 -19.94 -8.51 18.75
CA VAL A 167 -21.14 -8.56 17.89
C VAL A 167 -22.03 -9.73 18.25
N ALA A 168 -21.48 -10.92 18.46
CA ALA A 168 -22.24 -12.13 18.84
C ALA A 168 -22.90 -12.01 20.22
N GLY A 169 -22.28 -11.26 21.14
CA GLY A 169 -22.84 -10.95 22.47
C GLY A 169 -23.92 -9.86 22.48
N ASN A 170 -24.14 -9.18 21.36
CA ASN A 170 -25.12 -8.09 21.26
C ASN A 170 -26.52 -8.65 20.99
N PRO A 171 -27.54 -8.42 21.87
CA PRO A 171 -28.91 -8.93 21.68
C PRO A 171 -29.59 -8.45 20.39
N THR A 172 -29.15 -7.32 19.81
CA THR A 172 -29.69 -6.81 18.54
C THR A 172 -29.13 -7.51 17.31
N ALA A 173 -28.06 -8.29 17.44
CA ALA A 173 -27.50 -9.10 16.35
C ALA A 173 -28.27 -10.42 16.14
N ALA A 174 -29.05 -10.87 17.13
CA ALA A 174 -29.97 -11.99 17.00
C ALA A 174 -31.21 -11.54 16.21
N GLY A 175 -31.36 -12.04 14.98
CA GLY A 175 -32.59 -11.84 14.21
C GLY A 175 -33.80 -12.34 15.01
N PRO A 176 -35.06 -11.92 14.67
CA PRO A 176 -36.24 -12.35 15.38
C PRO A 176 -36.31 -13.87 15.42
N ALA A 177 -36.43 -14.44 16.65
CA ALA A 177 -36.58 -15.88 16.84
C ALA A 177 -37.71 -16.36 15.95
N ALA A 178 -37.45 -17.35 15.11
CA ALA A 178 -38.50 -18.02 14.34
C ALA A 178 -39.62 -18.45 15.28
N ALA A 179 -40.79 -17.84 15.15
CA ALA A 179 -41.96 -18.24 15.90
C ALA A 179 -42.25 -19.72 15.59
N THR A 180 -41.96 -20.57 16.53
CA THR A 180 -42.38 -21.99 16.44
C THR A 180 -43.90 -22.01 16.44
N GLY A 181 -44.50 -22.09 15.25
CA GLY A 181 -45.93 -22.28 15.06
C GLY A 181 -46.35 -23.55 15.76
N GLY A 182 -46.99 -23.39 16.92
CA GLY A 182 -47.68 -24.47 17.58
C GLY A 182 -48.79 -25.02 16.65
N LYS A 183 -48.66 -26.28 16.24
CA LYS A 183 -49.79 -27.01 15.68
C LYS A 183 -50.78 -27.25 16.80
N GLY A 184 -51.81 -26.41 16.86
CA GLY A 184 -53.04 -26.73 17.58
C GLY A 184 -53.78 -27.81 16.80
N GLY A 185 -53.91 -28.99 17.42
CA GLY A 185 -54.82 -30.00 16.92
C GLY A 185 -56.26 -29.58 17.14
N HIS A 186 -57.09 -29.92 16.23
CA HIS A 186 -58.53 -30.02 16.42
C HIS A 186 -59.05 -31.28 15.78
N GLU A 187 -59.83 -31.89 16.61
CA GLU A 187 -60.88 -32.85 16.43
C GLU A 187 -61.74 -32.61 15.20
#